data_4fc078378ae535d3ee77603b196c2042
#
_entry.id   4fc078378ae535d3ee77603b196c2042
#
_cell.length_a   1.000
_cell.length_b   1.000
_cell.length_c   1.000
_cell.angle_alpha   90.00
_cell.angle_beta   90.00
_cell.angle_gamma   90.00
#
_symmetry.space_group_name_H-M   'P 1'
#
loop_
_entity.id
_entity.type
_entity.pdbx_description
1 polymer ?
#
loop_
_entity_poly.entity_id
_entity_poly.type
_entity_poly.pdbx_seq_one_letter_code
_entity_poly.pdbx_strand_id
1 'polypeptide(L)'
;EFRRVLFRSECAVLARQLAERIANELQVPCYCYEAAAKTPERKNLAICRKGEYEALPQRMSEATEAPDYGAREWDEQLAQTGCTAVGARDFLIATNFNLNTTSTRRANAIAFDVREKGRPMREGGSPVGKPMKDEKGEIIMQPGTLKATKAIGWFIDEYGIAQVSMNITDINITPLHVAFDEVCRCAQNRGIRVTGTEIVGLIPKRTLLEAGTYFLKKQQRSTGIP
;
A
#
# COMPACT_ATOMS: atom_id res chain seq x y z
N GLU A 1 -12.27 -28.87 1.73
CA GLU A 1 -10.95 -28.25 1.48
C GLU A 1 -10.98 -27.52 0.14
N PHE A 2 -11.21 -26.20 0.16
CA PHE A 2 -11.16 -25.39 -1.07
C PHE A 2 -9.71 -25.21 -1.48
N ARG A 3 -9.14 -26.17 -2.20
CA ARG A 3 -7.81 -26.09 -2.82
C ARG A 3 -7.84 -25.47 -4.22
N ARG A 4 -8.90 -24.82 -4.62
CA ARG A 4 -8.94 -24.15 -5.92
C ARG A 4 -8.27 -22.79 -5.77
N VAL A 5 -7.01 -22.70 -6.15
CA VAL A 5 -6.36 -21.43 -6.40
C VAL A 5 -7.06 -20.83 -7.63
N LEU A 6 -7.94 -19.87 -7.41
CA LEU A 6 -8.52 -19.09 -8.49
C LEU A 6 -7.38 -18.33 -9.18
N PHE A 7 -7.30 -18.46 -10.50
CA PHE A 7 -6.38 -17.63 -11.27
C PHE A 7 -6.80 -16.15 -11.10
N ARG A 8 -5.84 -15.24 -11.11
CA ARG A 8 -6.07 -13.80 -10.98
C ARG A 8 -7.14 -13.28 -11.94
N SER A 9 -7.20 -13.83 -13.16
CA SER A 9 -8.24 -13.52 -14.14
C SER A 9 -9.64 -13.93 -13.71
N GLU A 10 -9.80 -15.10 -13.08
CA GLU A 10 -11.09 -15.56 -12.55
C GLU A 10 -11.54 -14.69 -11.37
N CYS A 11 -10.63 -14.33 -10.45
CA CYS A 11 -10.91 -13.38 -9.37
C CYS A 11 -11.36 -12.03 -9.90
N ALA A 12 -10.77 -11.53 -10.99
CA ALA A 12 -11.15 -10.26 -11.60
C ALA A 12 -12.56 -10.31 -12.19
N VAL A 13 -12.95 -11.43 -12.81
CA VAL A 13 -14.31 -11.64 -13.32
C VAL A 13 -15.32 -11.65 -12.16
N LEU A 14 -15.04 -12.42 -11.12
CA LEU A 14 -15.91 -12.49 -9.93
C LEU A 14 -16.02 -11.14 -9.22
N ALA A 15 -14.93 -10.38 -9.13
CA ALA A 15 -14.96 -9.04 -8.54
C ALA A 15 -15.87 -8.09 -9.33
N ARG A 16 -15.85 -8.13 -10.67
CA ARG A 16 -16.76 -7.33 -11.50
C ARG A 16 -18.22 -7.76 -11.34
N GLN A 17 -18.48 -9.07 -11.33
CA GLN A 17 -19.84 -9.59 -11.07
C GLN A 17 -20.35 -9.17 -9.70
N LEU A 18 -19.49 -9.22 -8.68
CA LEU A 18 -19.84 -8.76 -7.34
C LEU A 18 -20.14 -7.25 -7.32
N ALA A 19 -19.31 -6.44 -7.98
CA ALA A 19 -19.53 -5.00 -8.08
C ALA A 19 -20.86 -4.66 -8.76
N GLU A 20 -21.21 -5.38 -9.83
CA GLU A 20 -22.47 -5.23 -10.53
C GLU A 20 -23.66 -5.62 -9.65
N ARG A 21 -23.55 -6.72 -8.90
CA ARG A 21 -24.59 -7.15 -7.96
C ARG A 21 -24.77 -6.16 -6.81
N ILE A 22 -23.70 -5.65 -6.22
CA ILE A 22 -23.76 -4.62 -5.17
C ILE A 22 -24.51 -3.39 -5.71
N ALA A 23 -24.15 -2.94 -6.91
CA ALA A 23 -24.78 -1.78 -7.52
C ALA A 23 -26.27 -1.99 -7.79
N ASN A 24 -26.65 -3.19 -8.26
CA ASN A 24 -28.06 -3.51 -8.61
C ASN A 24 -28.92 -3.88 -7.40
N GLU A 25 -28.38 -4.67 -6.46
CA GLU A 25 -29.16 -5.19 -5.34
C GLU A 25 -29.17 -4.24 -4.14
N LEU A 26 -28.05 -3.54 -3.87
CA LEU A 26 -27.92 -2.64 -2.72
C LEU A 26 -27.99 -1.15 -3.13
N GLN A 27 -28.03 -0.84 -4.42
CA GLN A 27 -28.03 0.54 -4.96
C GLN A 27 -26.79 1.35 -4.52
N VAL A 28 -25.64 0.65 -4.28
CA VAL A 28 -24.36 1.27 -3.91
C VAL A 28 -23.44 1.29 -5.11
N PRO A 29 -23.05 2.47 -5.63
CA PRO A 29 -22.14 2.55 -6.76
C PRO A 29 -20.76 1.96 -6.47
N CYS A 30 -20.19 1.29 -7.48
CA CYS A 30 -18.94 0.55 -7.32
C CYS A 30 -17.85 1.02 -8.29
N TYR A 31 -16.63 1.17 -7.75
CA TYR A 31 -15.39 1.37 -8.50
C TYR A 31 -14.58 0.09 -8.53
N CYS A 32 -14.20 -0.37 -9.73
CA CYS A 32 -13.34 -1.55 -9.88
C CYS A 32 -11.86 -1.15 -9.90
N TYR A 33 -11.01 -1.86 -9.14
CA TYR A 33 -9.59 -1.55 -9.07
C TYR A 33 -8.70 -2.80 -9.23
N GLU A 34 -7.38 -2.60 -9.34
CA GLU A 34 -6.36 -3.62 -9.59
C GLU A 34 -6.70 -4.48 -10.83
N ALA A 35 -6.70 -5.81 -10.71
CA ALA A 35 -6.99 -6.71 -11.83
C ALA A 35 -8.45 -6.60 -12.33
N ALA A 36 -9.38 -6.10 -11.52
CA ALA A 36 -10.76 -5.85 -11.91
C ALA A 36 -10.99 -4.49 -12.58
N ALA A 37 -10.00 -3.59 -12.55
CA ALA A 37 -10.09 -2.25 -13.12
C ALA A 37 -10.53 -2.28 -14.59
N LYS A 38 -11.45 -1.38 -14.97
CA LYS A 38 -11.88 -1.21 -16.35
C LYS A 38 -10.95 -0.33 -17.17
N THR A 39 -10.19 0.56 -16.49
CA THR A 39 -9.21 1.44 -17.12
C THR A 39 -7.84 1.32 -16.42
N PRO A 40 -6.73 1.58 -17.12
CA PRO A 40 -5.39 1.49 -16.53
C PRO A 40 -5.19 2.39 -15.32
N GLU A 41 -5.80 3.58 -15.32
CA GLU A 41 -5.70 4.58 -14.25
C GLU A 41 -6.27 4.03 -12.92
N ARG A 42 -7.36 3.26 -13.00
CA ARG A 42 -8.05 2.69 -11.84
C ARG A 42 -7.38 1.47 -11.22
N LYS A 43 -6.28 0.97 -11.81
CA LYS A 43 -5.49 -0.09 -11.17
C LYS A 43 -5.03 0.31 -9.77
N ASN A 44 -4.74 1.59 -9.55
CA ASN A 44 -4.35 2.07 -8.23
C ASN A 44 -5.59 2.43 -7.40
N LEU A 45 -5.83 1.69 -6.30
CA LEU A 45 -6.92 1.96 -5.36
C LEU A 45 -6.95 3.43 -4.87
N ALA A 46 -5.78 4.07 -4.72
CA ALA A 46 -5.72 5.47 -4.30
C ALA A 46 -6.38 6.44 -5.32
N ILE A 47 -6.41 6.08 -6.61
CA ILE A 47 -7.13 6.85 -7.63
C ILE A 47 -8.64 6.66 -7.48
N CYS A 48 -9.10 5.43 -7.22
CA CYS A 48 -10.51 5.15 -6.93
C CYS A 48 -11.00 5.89 -5.69
N ARG A 49 -10.11 6.15 -4.73
CA ARG A 49 -10.41 6.84 -3.45
C ARG A 49 -9.98 8.30 -3.42
N LYS A 50 -9.58 8.89 -4.55
CA LYS A 50 -9.10 10.27 -4.60
C LYS A 50 -10.14 11.24 -4.03
N GLY A 51 -9.73 12.03 -3.02
CA GLY A 51 -10.59 12.98 -2.32
C GLY A 51 -11.61 12.37 -1.38
N GLU A 52 -11.54 11.03 -1.15
CA GLU A 52 -12.38 10.25 -0.23
C GLU A 52 -13.88 10.48 -0.45
N TYR A 53 -14.68 10.44 0.61
CA TYR A 53 -16.15 10.62 0.55
C TYR A 53 -16.54 12.02 0.07
N GLU A 54 -15.84 13.04 0.48
CA GLU A 54 -16.13 14.45 0.22
C GLU A 54 -16.06 14.81 -1.27
N ALA A 55 -15.25 14.09 -2.04
CA ALA A 55 -15.12 14.31 -3.47
C ALA A 55 -16.14 13.56 -4.31
N LEU A 56 -16.91 12.63 -3.74
CA LEU A 56 -17.84 11.78 -4.49
C LEU A 56 -18.89 12.58 -5.30
N PRO A 57 -19.54 13.63 -4.77
CA PRO A 57 -20.54 14.38 -5.52
C PRO A 57 -20.00 14.93 -6.84
N GLN A 58 -18.80 15.51 -6.82
CA GLN A 58 -18.16 16.05 -8.02
C GLN A 58 -17.69 14.93 -8.95
N ARG A 59 -17.01 13.92 -8.42
CA ARG A 59 -16.43 12.84 -9.23
C ARG A 59 -17.45 12.00 -9.96
N MET A 60 -18.61 11.76 -9.36
CA MET A 60 -19.65 10.94 -9.97
C MET A 60 -20.26 11.60 -11.21
N SER A 61 -20.30 12.94 -11.28
CA SER A 61 -20.79 13.70 -12.43
C SER A 61 -19.79 13.76 -13.59
N GLU A 62 -18.50 13.50 -13.33
CA GLU A 62 -17.45 13.52 -14.34
C GLU A 62 -17.34 12.14 -15.02
N ALA A 63 -17.56 12.07 -16.34
CA ALA A 63 -17.60 10.81 -17.09
C ALA A 63 -16.35 9.93 -16.92
N THR A 64 -15.16 10.54 -16.75
CA THR A 64 -13.88 9.85 -16.55
C THR A 64 -13.66 9.32 -15.12
N GLU A 65 -14.32 9.95 -14.15
CA GLU A 65 -14.22 9.61 -12.72
C GLU A 65 -15.48 8.91 -12.17
N ALA A 66 -16.54 8.79 -12.97
CA ALA A 66 -17.80 8.14 -12.58
C ALA A 66 -17.62 6.66 -12.21
N PRO A 67 -18.48 6.09 -11.33
CA PRO A 67 -18.43 4.68 -10.97
C PRO A 67 -18.52 3.74 -12.18
N ASP A 68 -17.95 2.54 -12.05
CA ASP A 68 -18.01 1.48 -13.07
C ASP A 68 -19.40 0.85 -13.15
N TYR A 69 -20.11 0.79 -12.02
CA TYR A 69 -21.45 0.25 -11.89
C TYR A 69 -22.26 1.11 -10.93
N GLY A 70 -23.58 1.19 -11.17
CA GLY A 70 -24.54 1.92 -10.36
C GLY A 70 -24.77 3.35 -10.79
N ALA A 71 -25.44 4.12 -9.93
CA ALA A 71 -25.81 5.51 -10.19
C ALA A 71 -24.58 6.42 -10.38
N ARG A 72 -24.74 7.44 -11.21
CA ARG A 72 -23.72 8.46 -11.50
C ARG A 72 -24.10 9.85 -11.03
N GLU A 73 -25.29 9.98 -10.50
CA GLU A 73 -25.79 11.22 -9.93
C GLU A 73 -25.84 11.10 -8.41
N TRP A 74 -25.39 12.14 -7.73
CA TRP A 74 -25.36 12.19 -6.28
C TRP A 74 -26.73 12.57 -5.74
N ASP A 75 -27.25 11.78 -4.80
CA ASP A 75 -28.54 12.00 -4.14
C ASP A 75 -28.45 11.77 -2.62
N GLU A 76 -29.56 11.91 -1.91
CA GLU A 76 -29.65 11.71 -0.46
C GLU A 76 -29.36 10.26 -0.03
N GLN A 77 -29.71 9.27 -0.85
CA GLN A 77 -29.43 7.87 -0.58
C GLN A 77 -27.93 7.60 -0.66
N LEU A 78 -27.27 8.11 -1.70
CA LEU A 78 -25.83 7.97 -1.88
C LEU A 78 -25.04 8.75 -0.83
N ALA A 79 -25.59 9.83 -0.30
CA ALA A 79 -25.01 10.54 0.84
C ALA A 79 -24.98 9.69 2.11
N GLN A 80 -25.86 8.71 2.26
CA GLN A 80 -25.85 7.77 3.40
C GLN A 80 -24.96 6.55 3.16
N THR A 81 -24.90 6.04 1.93
CA THR A 81 -24.20 4.78 1.61
C THR A 81 -22.79 5.00 1.06
N GLY A 82 -22.55 6.14 0.41
CA GLY A 82 -21.30 6.40 -0.32
C GLY A 82 -21.12 5.46 -1.51
N CYS A 83 -19.87 5.17 -1.85
CA CYS A 83 -19.46 4.26 -2.92
C CYS A 83 -18.52 3.17 -2.40
N THR A 84 -18.49 2.03 -3.08
CA THR A 84 -17.64 0.90 -2.70
C THR A 84 -16.57 0.62 -3.76
N ALA A 85 -15.35 0.34 -3.32
CA ALA A 85 -14.28 -0.14 -4.20
C ALA A 85 -14.20 -1.66 -4.15
N VAL A 86 -14.30 -2.31 -5.33
CA VAL A 86 -14.26 -3.77 -5.48
C VAL A 86 -13.11 -4.14 -6.41
N GLY A 87 -12.28 -5.10 -6.03
CA GLY A 87 -11.13 -5.47 -6.86
C GLY A 87 -10.59 -6.86 -6.59
N ALA A 88 -9.65 -7.26 -7.43
CA ALA A 88 -8.88 -8.48 -7.27
C ALA A 88 -7.40 -8.13 -7.33
N ARG A 89 -6.63 -8.50 -6.31
CA ARG A 89 -5.20 -8.21 -6.20
C ARG A 89 -4.42 -9.45 -5.76
N ASP A 90 -3.12 -9.43 -5.96
CA ASP A 90 -2.23 -10.44 -5.40
C ASP A 90 -2.12 -10.30 -3.86
N PHE A 91 -1.49 -11.29 -3.26
CA PHE A 91 -1.23 -11.26 -1.82
C PHE A 91 -0.41 -10.02 -1.46
N LEU A 92 -0.94 -9.26 -0.53
CA LEU A 92 -0.27 -8.11 0.07
C LEU A 92 0.15 -8.51 1.47
N ILE A 93 1.37 -8.16 1.86
CA ILE A 93 1.82 -8.29 3.24
C ILE A 93 1.77 -6.92 3.89
N ALA A 94 0.99 -6.81 4.96
CA ALA A 94 1.03 -5.66 5.85
C ALA A 94 2.00 -5.97 7.00
N THR A 95 2.99 -5.11 7.19
CA THR A 95 4.00 -5.26 8.24
C THR A 95 4.37 -3.90 8.82
N ASN A 96 4.62 -3.88 10.12
CA ASN A 96 5.07 -2.67 10.83
C ASN A 96 6.46 -2.92 11.40
N PHE A 97 7.35 -1.95 11.26
CA PHE A 97 8.71 -1.99 11.80
C PHE A 97 8.80 -1.05 12.98
N ASN A 98 9.02 -1.59 14.18
CA ASN A 98 9.13 -0.85 15.43
C ASN A 98 10.46 -0.10 15.49
N LEU A 99 10.42 1.16 15.88
CA LEU A 99 11.60 2.02 15.96
C LEU A 99 11.86 2.44 17.41
N ASN A 100 13.12 2.57 17.79
CA ASN A 100 13.50 3.12 19.10
C ASN A 100 13.38 4.67 19.13
N THR A 101 12.27 5.18 18.68
CA THR A 101 11.95 6.61 18.68
C THR A 101 10.45 6.84 18.78
N THR A 102 10.05 7.98 19.34
CA THR A 102 8.65 8.45 19.37
C THR A 102 8.33 9.38 18.20
N SER A 103 9.32 9.72 17.37
CA SER A 103 9.20 10.73 16.32
C SER A 103 8.57 10.16 15.04
N THR A 104 7.29 10.46 14.83
CA THR A 104 6.60 10.18 13.55
C THR A 104 7.30 10.81 12.36
N ARG A 105 7.90 12.01 12.52
CA ARG A 105 8.67 12.65 11.45
C ARG A 105 9.87 11.80 11.02
N ARG A 106 10.60 11.20 11.97
CA ARG A 106 11.73 10.31 11.68
C ARG A 106 11.26 9.00 11.05
N ALA A 107 10.19 8.42 11.54
CA ALA A 107 9.57 7.24 10.94
C ALA A 107 9.12 7.50 9.49
N ASN A 108 8.46 8.65 9.22
CA ASN A 108 8.11 9.05 7.86
C ASN A 108 9.34 9.26 6.97
N ALA A 109 10.44 9.80 7.50
CA ALA A 109 11.66 9.96 6.71
C ALA A 109 12.23 8.60 6.26
N ILE A 110 12.19 7.58 7.11
CA ILE A 110 12.57 6.20 6.75
C ILE A 110 11.58 5.61 5.75
N ALA A 111 10.28 5.75 6.00
CA ALA A 111 9.24 5.26 5.09
C ALA A 111 9.38 5.84 3.67
N PHE A 112 9.76 7.11 3.56
CA PHE A 112 9.97 7.79 2.28
C PHE A 112 11.27 7.36 1.57
N ASP A 113 12.29 6.93 2.32
CA ASP A 113 13.49 6.36 1.74
C ASP A 113 13.23 5.00 1.09
N VAL A 114 12.36 4.18 1.71
CA VAL A 114 12.17 2.80 1.29
C VAL A 114 11.02 2.59 0.32
N ARG A 115 9.89 3.31 0.46
CA ARG A 115 8.70 3.09 -0.38
C ARG A 115 8.93 3.42 -1.84
N GLU A 116 8.31 2.71 -2.76
CA GLU A 116 8.49 2.90 -4.21
C GLU A 116 8.27 4.34 -4.68
N LYS A 117 7.20 5.01 -4.22
CA LYS A 117 6.91 6.40 -4.55
C LYS A 117 8.01 7.36 -4.08
N GLY A 118 8.74 7.00 -3.02
CA GLY A 118 9.81 7.83 -2.46
C GLY A 118 9.31 9.13 -1.85
N ARG A 119 10.05 10.22 -2.11
CA ARG A 119 9.82 11.56 -1.56
C ARG A 119 9.86 12.64 -2.65
N PRO A 120 9.22 13.81 -2.43
CA PRO A 120 9.42 14.97 -3.27
C PRO A 120 10.89 15.40 -3.29
N MET A 121 11.44 15.65 -4.47
CA MET A 121 12.71 16.37 -4.61
C MET A 121 12.52 17.81 -4.15
N ARG A 122 13.54 18.35 -3.47
CA ARG A 122 13.45 19.69 -2.90
C ARG A 122 14.69 20.51 -3.29
N GLU A 123 14.49 21.81 -3.45
CA GLU A 123 15.57 22.77 -3.75
C GLU A 123 16.68 22.69 -2.70
N GLY A 124 17.93 22.70 -3.18
CA GLY A 124 19.11 22.61 -2.32
C GLY A 124 19.28 21.28 -1.58
N GLY A 125 18.51 20.22 -1.91
CA GLY A 125 18.57 18.93 -1.23
C GLY A 125 18.11 18.96 0.25
N SER A 126 17.59 20.09 0.71
CA SER A 126 17.16 20.29 2.10
C SER A 126 15.77 19.71 2.34
N PRO A 127 15.54 19.01 3.45
CA PRO A 127 14.21 18.46 3.80
C PRO A 127 13.12 19.55 3.99
N VAL A 128 13.52 20.82 4.16
CA VAL A 128 12.63 21.98 4.29
C VAL A 128 12.57 22.86 3.04
N GLY A 129 13.35 22.54 1.99
CA GLY A 129 13.33 23.24 0.70
C GLY A 129 11.97 23.14 0.01
N LYS A 130 11.68 24.05 -0.92
CA LYS A 130 10.46 23.98 -1.73
C LYS A 130 10.47 22.73 -2.63
N PRO A 131 9.34 22.04 -2.79
CA PRO A 131 9.25 20.94 -3.75
C PRO A 131 9.57 21.40 -5.16
N MET A 132 10.45 20.68 -5.84
CA MET A 132 10.76 20.91 -7.25
C MET A 132 9.60 20.43 -8.12
N LYS A 133 9.30 21.19 -9.17
CA LYS A 133 8.25 20.86 -10.13
C LYS A 133 8.85 20.71 -11.52
N ASP A 134 8.24 19.84 -12.32
CA ASP A 134 8.56 19.67 -13.72
C ASP A 134 7.90 20.78 -14.59
N GLU A 135 8.09 20.69 -15.92
CA GLU A 135 7.53 21.64 -16.89
C GLU A 135 5.97 21.64 -16.92
N LYS A 136 5.35 20.58 -16.39
CA LYS A 136 3.88 20.45 -16.28
C LYS A 136 3.34 20.94 -14.94
N GLY A 137 4.24 21.40 -14.03
CA GLY A 137 3.88 21.81 -12.68
C GLY A 137 3.71 20.66 -11.69
N GLU A 138 4.04 19.43 -12.08
CA GLU A 138 3.99 18.23 -11.23
C GLU A 138 5.22 18.14 -10.32
N ILE A 139 5.02 17.62 -9.11
CA ILE A 139 6.13 17.47 -8.16
C ILE A 139 7.06 16.35 -8.63
N ILE A 140 8.34 16.68 -8.81
CA ILE A 140 9.38 15.69 -9.14
C ILE A 140 9.63 14.83 -7.92
N MET A 141 9.52 13.51 -8.09
CA MET A 141 9.71 12.52 -7.02
C MET A 141 11.09 11.87 -7.14
N GLN A 142 11.78 11.74 -6.02
CA GLN A 142 12.93 10.84 -5.86
C GLN A 142 12.39 9.47 -5.42
N PRO A 143 12.48 8.43 -6.25
CA PRO A 143 12.02 7.09 -5.87
C PRO A 143 12.71 6.57 -4.61
N GLY A 144 12.03 5.76 -3.84
CA GLY A 144 12.64 5.01 -2.76
C GLY A 144 13.39 3.77 -3.26
N THR A 145 14.00 3.07 -2.34
CA THR A 145 14.92 1.96 -2.64
C THR A 145 14.22 0.64 -2.94
N LEU A 146 12.98 0.46 -2.48
CA LEU A 146 12.20 -0.74 -2.69
C LEU A 146 11.11 -0.54 -3.75
N LYS A 147 10.87 -1.58 -4.54
CA LYS A 147 9.76 -1.66 -5.50
C LYS A 147 8.56 -2.37 -4.88
N ALA A 148 7.38 -2.21 -5.47
CA ALA A 148 6.14 -2.83 -5.01
C ALA A 148 5.90 -2.65 -3.50
N THR A 149 6.20 -1.48 -2.96
CA THR A 149 6.02 -1.14 -1.55
C THR A 149 5.34 0.21 -1.37
N LYS A 150 4.45 0.27 -0.37
CA LYS A 150 3.87 1.52 0.15
C LYS A 150 4.22 1.60 1.61
N ALA A 151 4.65 2.74 2.10
CA ALA A 151 4.98 2.92 3.51
C ALA A 151 4.69 4.33 4.00
N ILE A 152 4.33 4.41 5.28
CA ILE A 152 4.17 5.65 6.06
C ILE A 152 4.81 5.48 7.43
N GLY A 153 5.16 6.58 8.06
CA GLY A 153 5.52 6.59 9.47
C GLY A 153 4.32 7.00 10.31
N TRP A 154 4.11 6.33 11.43
CA TRP A 154 3.07 6.66 12.38
C TRP A 154 3.55 6.44 13.82
N PHE A 155 2.75 6.83 14.79
CA PHE A 155 2.96 6.60 16.21
C PHE A 155 1.86 5.70 16.74
N ILE A 156 2.21 4.74 17.57
CA ILE A 156 1.24 3.86 18.24
C ILE A 156 1.28 4.19 19.73
N ASP A 157 0.16 4.67 20.23
CA ASP A 157 0.01 5.09 21.62
C ASP A 157 0.17 3.89 22.57
N GLU A 158 -0.38 2.72 22.21
CA GLU A 158 -0.34 1.51 23.02
C GLU A 158 1.09 1.00 23.28
N TYR A 159 2.00 1.24 22.35
CA TYR A 159 3.41 0.82 22.47
C TYR A 159 4.34 1.99 22.84
N GLY A 160 3.87 3.22 22.75
CA GLY A 160 4.66 4.42 23.01
C GLY A 160 5.84 4.61 22.05
N ILE A 161 5.74 4.08 20.82
CA ILE A 161 6.80 4.10 19.81
C ILE A 161 6.29 4.53 18.44
N ALA A 162 7.20 5.06 17.63
CA ALA A 162 6.92 5.26 16.22
C ALA A 162 7.26 3.99 15.41
N GLN A 163 6.49 3.75 14.37
CA GLN A 163 6.67 2.62 13.46
C GLN A 163 6.75 3.10 12.01
N VAL A 164 7.42 2.32 11.17
CA VAL A 164 7.23 2.34 9.71
C VAL A 164 6.18 1.28 9.39
N SER A 165 4.97 1.70 9.02
CA SER A 165 3.94 0.81 8.51
C SER A 165 4.13 0.63 7.01
N MET A 166 4.23 -0.62 6.55
CA MET A 166 4.52 -0.97 5.17
C MET A 166 3.53 -2.00 4.63
N ASN A 167 3.09 -1.77 3.40
CA ASN A 167 2.40 -2.76 2.58
C ASN A 167 3.33 -3.19 1.45
N ILE A 168 3.74 -4.47 1.44
CA ILE A 168 4.43 -5.10 0.32
C ILE A 168 3.36 -5.61 -0.64
N THR A 169 3.25 -4.99 -1.80
CA THR A 169 2.17 -5.27 -2.77
C THR A 169 2.51 -6.41 -3.74
N ASP A 170 3.79 -6.76 -3.87
CA ASP A 170 4.26 -7.94 -4.59
C ASP A 170 5.48 -8.55 -3.90
N ILE A 171 5.28 -9.71 -3.27
CA ILE A 171 6.31 -10.42 -2.51
C ILE A 171 7.39 -11.07 -3.39
N ASN A 172 7.13 -11.21 -4.70
CA ASN A 172 8.13 -11.74 -5.63
C ASN A 172 9.12 -10.65 -6.06
N ILE A 173 8.69 -9.38 -6.03
CA ILE A 173 9.54 -8.22 -6.32
C ILE A 173 10.31 -7.79 -5.07
N THR A 174 9.61 -7.65 -3.94
CA THR A 174 10.23 -7.28 -2.66
C THR A 174 9.86 -8.31 -1.58
N PRO A 175 10.74 -9.30 -1.33
CA PRO A 175 10.58 -10.24 -0.23
C PRO A 175 10.61 -9.54 1.14
N LEU A 176 9.92 -10.10 2.14
CA LEU A 176 9.81 -9.53 3.48
C LEU A 176 11.18 -9.26 4.14
N HIS A 177 12.12 -10.19 4.03
CA HIS A 177 13.46 -10.06 4.61
C HIS A 177 14.28 -8.94 3.95
N VAL A 178 14.10 -8.71 2.65
CA VAL A 178 14.73 -7.60 1.93
C VAL A 178 14.16 -6.27 2.42
N ALA A 179 12.82 -6.20 2.59
CA ALA A 179 12.18 -5.02 3.13
C ALA A 179 12.65 -4.71 4.56
N PHE A 180 12.76 -5.73 5.41
CA PHE A 180 13.27 -5.59 6.78
C PHE A 180 14.70 -5.03 6.82
N ASP A 181 15.61 -5.64 6.07
CA ASP A 181 17.01 -5.19 6.03
C ASP A 181 17.15 -3.76 5.52
N GLU A 182 16.38 -3.39 4.51
CA GLU A 182 16.44 -2.07 3.94
C GLU A 182 15.88 -1.00 4.90
N VAL A 183 14.79 -1.30 5.62
CA VAL A 183 14.29 -0.43 6.69
C VAL A 183 15.33 -0.29 7.80
N CYS A 184 15.99 -1.39 8.20
CA CYS A 184 17.07 -1.35 9.19
C CYS A 184 18.22 -0.45 8.73
N ARG A 185 18.66 -0.59 7.48
CA ARG A 185 19.72 0.24 6.90
C ARG A 185 19.37 1.73 6.88
N CYS A 186 18.16 2.05 6.42
CA CYS A 186 17.69 3.44 6.38
C CYS A 186 17.50 4.05 7.79
N ALA A 187 17.07 3.25 8.76
CA ALA A 187 16.97 3.64 10.16
C ALA A 187 18.36 3.93 10.74
N GLN A 188 19.31 3.03 10.53
CA GLN A 188 20.69 3.16 11.02
C GLN A 188 21.38 4.42 10.49
N ASN A 189 21.19 4.75 9.22
CA ASN A 189 21.70 5.98 8.60
C ASN A 189 21.16 7.27 9.27
N ARG A 190 20.11 7.15 10.07
CA ARG A 190 19.47 8.24 10.83
C ARG A 190 19.70 8.14 12.34
N GLY A 191 20.58 7.25 12.78
CA GLY A 191 20.82 7.00 14.21
C GLY A 191 19.63 6.37 14.92
N ILE A 192 18.79 5.62 14.19
CA ILE A 192 17.61 4.92 14.70
C ILE A 192 17.80 3.42 14.50
N ARG A 193 17.28 2.63 15.43
CA ARG A 193 17.29 1.18 15.35
C ARG A 193 15.89 0.62 15.21
N VAL A 194 15.74 -0.35 14.33
CA VAL A 194 14.56 -1.21 14.29
C VAL A 194 14.66 -2.20 15.45
N THR A 195 13.64 -2.24 16.31
CA THR A 195 13.62 -3.09 17.51
C THR A 195 12.82 -4.36 17.33
N GLY A 196 12.00 -4.43 16.29
CA GLY A 196 11.20 -5.59 15.95
C GLY A 196 10.29 -5.31 14.76
N THR A 197 9.56 -6.33 14.35
CA THR A 197 8.54 -6.21 13.31
C THR A 197 7.30 -6.99 13.71
N GLU A 198 6.15 -6.47 13.28
CA GLU A 198 4.85 -7.14 13.42
C GLU A 198 4.32 -7.46 12.02
N ILE A 199 3.75 -8.65 11.88
CA ILE A 199 3.00 -9.05 10.70
C ILE A 199 1.51 -8.85 11.00
N VAL A 200 0.83 -8.09 10.16
CA VAL A 200 -0.59 -7.80 10.33
C VAL A 200 -1.42 -8.71 9.43
N GLY A 201 -2.16 -9.63 10.06
CA GLY A 201 -3.03 -10.57 9.37
C GLY A 201 -2.29 -11.79 8.80
N LEU A 202 -2.88 -12.40 7.77
CA LEU A 202 -2.38 -13.62 7.15
C LEU A 202 -1.25 -13.33 6.17
N ILE A 203 -0.27 -14.24 6.12
CA ILE A 203 0.89 -14.18 5.25
C ILE A 203 1.11 -15.55 4.58
N PRO A 204 1.54 -15.61 3.30
CA PRO A 204 1.92 -16.86 2.68
C PRO A 204 3.08 -17.54 3.45
N LYS A 205 2.91 -18.81 3.82
CA LYS A 205 3.91 -19.58 4.59
C LYS A 205 5.32 -19.49 4.01
N ARG A 206 5.45 -19.54 2.67
CA ARG A 206 6.75 -19.45 1.98
C ARG A 206 7.53 -18.20 2.35
N THR A 207 6.87 -17.07 2.55
CA THR A 207 7.52 -15.79 2.88
C THR A 207 8.26 -15.85 4.22
N LEU A 208 7.67 -16.50 5.22
CA LEU A 208 8.33 -16.69 6.52
C LEU A 208 9.46 -17.71 6.44
N LEU A 209 9.31 -18.80 5.67
CA LEU A 209 10.36 -19.78 5.46
C LEU A 209 11.56 -19.18 4.73
N GLU A 210 11.33 -18.40 3.69
CA GLU A 210 12.37 -17.67 2.95
C GLU A 210 13.09 -16.67 3.85
N ALA A 211 12.36 -15.89 4.65
CA ALA A 211 12.94 -14.95 5.60
C ALA A 211 13.77 -15.68 6.67
N GLY A 212 13.26 -16.76 7.24
CA GLY A 212 13.99 -17.58 8.21
C GLY A 212 15.29 -18.13 7.63
N THR A 213 15.25 -18.72 6.44
CA THR A 213 16.42 -19.22 5.73
C THR A 213 17.45 -18.11 5.47
N TYR A 214 16.98 -16.94 5.03
CA TYR A 214 17.86 -15.80 4.78
C TYR A 214 18.58 -15.34 6.05
N PHE A 215 17.87 -15.14 7.17
CA PHE A 215 18.48 -14.67 8.40
C PHE A 215 19.38 -15.71 9.07
N LEU A 216 19.07 -17.00 8.98
CA LEU A 216 19.97 -18.06 9.44
C LEU A 216 21.31 -18.03 8.68
N LYS A 217 21.27 -17.91 7.36
CA LYS A 217 22.48 -17.78 6.52
C LYS A 217 23.26 -16.50 6.86
N LYS A 218 22.55 -15.37 7.00
CA LYS A 218 23.16 -14.07 7.32
C LYS A 218 23.86 -14.07 8.67
N GLN A 219 23.35 -14.81 9.65
CA GLN A 219 23.97 -14.98 10.96
C GLN A 219 25.09 -16.03 10.97
N GLN A 220 25.44 -16.61 9.82
CA GLN A 220 26.43 -17.67 9.67
C GLN A 220 26.14 -18.87 10.58
N ARG A 221 24.90 -19.09 10.96
CA ARG A 221 24.47 -20.25 11.71
C ARG A 221 24.21 -21.42 10.77
N SER A 222 24.55 -22.61 11.20
CA SER A 222 24.21 -23.83 10.48
C SER A 222 22.68 -23.89 10.26
N THR A 223 22.27 -24.14 9.02
CA THR A 223 20.89 -24.46 8.67
C THR A 223 20.67 -25.99 8.75
N GLY A 224 21.75 -26.74 8.97
CA GLY A 224 21.72 -28.17 9.21
C GLY A 224 21.43 -28.45 10.67
N ILE A 225 20.64 -29.45 10.92
CA ILE A 225 20.53 -30.08 12.22
C ILE A 225 21.78 -30.93 12.35
N PRO A 226 22.45 -30.99 13.51
CA PRO A 226 23.61 -31.80 13.71
C PRO A 226 23.31 -33.28 13.47
#